data_ba929248078b10371fc8b5c8f63c036a
#
_entry.id   ba929248078b10371fc8b5c8f63c036a
#
_cell.length_a   1.000
_cell.length_b   1.000
_cell.length_c   1.000
_cell.angle_alpha   90.00
_cell.angle_beta   90.00
_cell.angle_gamma   90.00
#
_symmetry.space_group_name_H-M   'P 1'
#
loop_
_entity.id
_entity.type
_entity.pdbx_description
1 polymer ?
#
loop_
_entity_poly.entity_id
_entity_poly.type
_entity_poly.pdbx_seq_one_letter_code
_entity_poly.pdbx_strand_id
1 'polypeptide(L)'
;MLIDVKDLYKIYNEGKESEVRALDGVTLSIDRGEFVAIIGASGSGKSTLMNILGCLDIPTYGDYILNGTHINDRSDRQLAHIRNKEIGFIFQGYNLIPALTAYENVELPLIYQGVSIFQREERVMEALKKVGMDSRWKHKPAEMSGGQQQRVAI
;
A
#
# COMPACT_ATOMS: atom_id res chain seq x y z
N MET A 1 6.07 4.31 18.84
CA MET A 1 5.69 5.04 17.61
C MET A 1 5.85 4.09 16.43
N LEU A 2 4.84 3.96 15.57
CA LEU A 2 4.89 3.13 14.37
C LEU A 2 5.30 3.97 13.16
N ILE A 3 4.70 5.15 13.02
CA ILE A 3 4.99 6.13 11.97
C ILE A 3 5.43 7.42 12.64
N ASP A 4 6.56 7.97 12.20
CA ASP A 4 7.06 9.29 12.62
C ASP A 4 7.46 10.08 11.38
N VAL A 5 6.81 11.20 11.18
CA VAL A 5 7.00 12.10 10.03
C VAL A 5 7.30 13.49 10.54
N LYS A 6 8.39 14.10 10.07
CA LYS A 6 8.83 15.44 10.46
C LYS A 6 9.11 16.29 9.24
N ASP A 7 8.47 17.46 9.19
CA ASP A 7 8.68 18.48 8.15
C ASP A 7 8.70 17.87 6.74
N LEU A 8 7.72 17.03 6.43
CA LEU A 8 7.65 16.29 5.18
C LEU A 8 7.17 17.17 4.04
N TYR A 9 7.98 17.31 3.01
CA TYR A 9 7.67 18.01 1.78
C TYR A 9 7.62 17.03 0.60
N LYS A 10 6.66 17.26 -0.28
CA LYS A 10 6.64 16.63 -1.60
C LYS A 10 6.41 17.69 -2.66
N ILE A 11 7.43 17.91 -3.48
CA ILE A 11 7.44 18.91 -4.54
C ILE A 11 7.66 18.18 -5.86
N TYR A 12 6.67 18.25 -6.74
CA TYR A 12 6.79 17.74 -8.10
C TYR A 12 7.32 18.82 -9.02
N ASN A 13 8.21 18.46 -9.94
CA ASN A 13 8.82 19.37 -10.92
C ASN A 13 9.51 20.58 -10.27
N GLU A 14 10.18 20.38 -9.14
CA GLU A 14 10.84 21.44 -8.39
C GLU A 14 11.76 22.31 -9.29
N GLY A 15 11.65 23.64 -9.12
CA GLY A 15 12.39 24.61 -9.90
C GLY A 15 11.93 24.81 -11.35
N LYS A 16 10.81 24.21 -11.74
CA LYS A 16 10.18 24.40 -13.07
C LYS A 16 8.91 25.23 -12.97
N GLU A 17 8.48 25.79 -14.10
CA GLU A 17 7.22 26.54 -14.20
C GLU A 17 5.99 25.70 -13.76
N SER A 18 6.07 24.37 -13.90
CA SER A 18 5.04 23.41 -13.48
C SER A 18 5.27 22.83 -12.09
N GLU A 19 5.96 23.56 -11.20
CA GLU A 19 6.18 23.13 -9.81
C GLU A 19 4.85 22.98 -9.06
N VAL A 20 4.68 21.86 -8.38
CA VAL A 20 3.52 21.60 -7.51
C VAL A 20 4.00 21.16 -6.14
N ARG A 21 3.72 21.93 -5.11
CA ARG A 21 3.93 21.58 -3.70
C ARG A 21 2.73 20.77 -3.20
N ALA A 22 2.84 19.45 -3.29
CA ALA A 22 1.76 18.56 -2.89
C ALA A 22 1.71 18.34 -1.37
N LEU A 23 2.87 18.40 -0.69
CA LEU A 23 3.00 18.45 0.77
C LEU A 23 3.96 19.59 1.14
N ASP A 24 3.63 20.33 2.17
CA ASP A 24 4.34 21.54 2.60
C ASP A 24 4.55 21.54 4.13
N GLY A 25 5.55 20.77 4.58
CA GLY A 25 5.98 20.69 5.98
C GLY A 25 5.03 19.89 6.89
N VAL A 26 4.53 18.74 6.43
CA VAL A 26 3.66 17.88 7.23
C VAL A 26 4.44 17.20 8.34
N THR A 27 3.99 17.34 9.60
CA THR A 27 4.52 16.65 10.76
C THR A 27 3.39 15.88 11.45
N LEU A 28 3.56 14.56 11.65
CA LEU A 28 2.61 13.72 12.35
C LEU A 28 3.30 12.47 12.92
N SER A 29 2.69 11.88 13.91
CA SER A 29 3.09 10.58 14.44
C SER A 29 1.89 9.68 14.65
N ILE A 30 2.06 8.36 14.45
CA ILE A 30 1.02 7.35 14.65
C ILE A 30 1.62 6.22 15.45
N ASP A 31 0.95 5.83 16.53
CA ASP A 31 1.34 4.70 17.36
C ASP A 31 0.71 3.38 16.87
N ARG A 32 1.20 2.27 17.41
CA ARG A 32 0.63 0.96 17.11
C ARG A 32 -0.79 0.85 17.64
N GLY A 33 -1.69 0.30 16.82
CA GLY A 33 -3.09 0.10 17.19
C GLY A 33 -3.97 1.33 17.03
N GLU A 34 -3.43 2.45 16.55
CA GLU A 34 -4.24 3.64 16.25
C GLU A 34 -5.03 3.47 14.96
N PHE A 35 -6.23 4.01 14.96
CA PHE A 35 -7.06 4.21 13.78
C PHE A 35 -7.08 5.71 13.44
N VAL A 36 -6.50 6.06 12.30
CA VAL A 36 -6.31 7.45 11.87
C VAL A 36 -7.08 7.72 10.58
N ALA A 37 -7.81 8.84 10.53
CA ALA A 37 -8.49 9.31 9.32
C ALA A 37 -7.81 10.59 8.80
N ILE A 38 -7.41 10.59 7.52
CA ILE A 38 -6.88 11.76 6.83
C ILE A 38 -8.02 12.41 6.05
N ILE A 39 -8.45 13.59 6.49
CA ILE A 39 -9.55 14.36 5.90
C ILE A 39 -9.05 15.67 5.31
N GLY A 40 -9.75 16.19 4.32
CA GLY A 40 -9.42 17.46 3.66
C GLY A 40 -10.08 17.61 2.30
N ALA A 41 -10.04 18.81 1.72
CA ALA A 41 -10.58 19.11 0.39
C ALA A 41 -9.88 18.30 -0.73
N SER A 42 -10.49 18.21 -1.91
CA SER A 42 -9.81 17.66 -3.08
C SER A 42 -8.55 18.49 -3.39
N GLY A 43 -7.46 17.82 -3.75
CA GLY A 43 -6.17 18.48 -4.03
C GLY A 43 -5.35 18.86 -2.80
N SER A 44 -5.79 18.59 -1.57
CA SER A 44 -5.03 18.94 -0.35
C SER A 44 -3.86 18.01 0.00
N GLY A 45 -3.41 17.17 -0.92
CA GLY A 45 -2.23 16.31 -0.72
C GLY A 45 -2.49 14.97 -0.04
N LYS A 46 -3.75 14.61 0.32
CA LYS A 46 -4.07 13.35 1.03
C LYS A 46 -3.52 12.10 0.34
N SER A 47 -3.76 11.97 -0.97
CA SER A 47 -3.27 10.83 -1.75
C SER A 47 -1.75 10.80 -1.83
N THR A 48 -1.11 11.98 -1.93
CA THR A 48 0.36 12.09 -1.91
C THR A 48 0.91 11.64 -0.56
N LEU A 49 0.30 12.09 0.55
CA LEU A 49 0.70 11.65 1.89
C LEU A 49 0.52 10.14 2.05
N MET A 50 -0.63 9.59 1.64
CA MET A 50 -0.89 8.15 1.69
C MET A 50 0.12 7.34 0.86
N ASN A 51 0.52 7.83 -0.32
CA ASN A 51 1.52 7.17 -1.16
C ASN A 51 2.90 7.16 -0.48
N ILE A 52 3.30 8.25 0.18
CA ILE A 52 4.56 8.31 0.92
C ILE A 52 4.51 7.40 2.15
N LEU A 53 3.43 7.47 2.95
CA LEU A 53 3.27 6.59 4.12
C LEU A 53 3.24 5.11 3.70
N GLY A 54 2.68 4.80 2.52
CA GLY A 54 2.68 3.47 1.92
C GLY A 54 3.99 3.07 1.23
N CYS A 55 5.04 3.89 1.30
CA CYS A 55 6.31 3.66 0.60
C CYS A 55 6.15 3.44 -0.93
N LEU A 56 5.09 4.01 -1.54
CA LEU A 56 4.86 4.03 -2.99
C LEU A 56 5.56 5.23 -3.65
N ASP A 57 5.89 6.23 -2.86
CA ASP A 57 6.64 7.43 -3.26
C ASP A 57 7.58 7.82 -2.12
N ILE A 58 8.57 8.67 -2.41
CA ILE A 58 9.51 9.19 -1.41
C ILE A 58 9.30 10.71 -1.25
N PRO A 59 9.53 11.27 -0.06
CA PRO A 59 9.44 12.71 0.14
C PRO A 59 10.57 13.43 -0.60
N THR A 60 10.37 14.71 -0.92
CA THR A 60 11.42 15.58 -1.44
C THR A 60 12.34 16.04 -0.32
N TYR A 61 11.75 16.42 0.84
CA TYR A 61 12.48 16.82 2.05
C TYR A 61 11.74 16.35 3.30
N GLY A 62 12.41 16.48 4.45
CA GLY A 62 11.90 16.05 5.75
C GLY A 62 12.26 14.60 6.06
N ASP A 63 11.77 14.10 7.19
CA ASP A 63 12.07 12.75 7.66
C ASP A 63 10.82 11.88 7.71
N TYR A 64 10.94 10.64 7.25
CA TYR A 64 9.94 9.60 7.45
C TYR A 64 10.57 8.34 8.05
N ILE A 65 10.10 7.95 9.22
CA ILE A 65 10.50 6.74 9.93
C ILE A 65 9.29 5.81 10.05
N LEU A 66 9.42 4.59 9.55
CA LEU A 66 8.45 3.52 9.69
C LEU A 66 9.04 2.40 10.55
N ASN A 67 8.39 2.10 11.68
CA ASN A 67 8.81 1.05 12.61
C ASN A 67 10.32 1.10 12.95
N GLY A 68 10.84 2.31 13.21
CA GLY A 68 12.26 2.55 13.49
C GLY A 68 13.20 2.56 12.27
N THR A 69 12.66 2.38 11.06
CA THR A 69 13.44 2.37 9.83
C THR A 69 13.27 3.69 9.08
N HIS A 70 14.37 4.41 8.80
CA HIS A 70 14.35 5.60 7.93
C HIS A 70 14.02 5.19 6.49
N ILE A 71 13.06 5.88 5.86
CA ILE A 71 12.52 5.54 4.54
C ILE A 71 13.20 6.34 3.43
N ASN A 72 13.58 7.59 3.68
CA ASN A 72 14.06 8.55 2.68
C ASN A 72 15.23 8.04 1.82
N ASP A 73 16.17 7.32 2.44
CA ASP A 73 17.41 6.87 1.78
C ASP A 73 17.32 5.42 1.26
N ARG A 74 16.11 4.86 1.19
CA ARG A 74 15.94 3.47 0.74
C ARG A 74 15.88 3.36 -0.78
N SER A 75 16.58 2.37 -1.30
CA SER A 75 16.45 2.00 -2.72
C SER A 75 15.07 1.40 -3.01
N ASP A 76 14.64 1.44 -4.27
CA ASP A 76 13.36 0.86 -4.72
C ASP A 76 13.19 -0.59 -4.30
N ARG A 77 14.27 -1.37 -4.32
CA ARG A 77 14.27 -2.77 -3.86
C ARG A 77 13.99 -2.88 -2.36
N GLN A 78 14.57 -2.00 -1.55
CA GLN A 78 14.34 -1.95 -0.10
C GLN A 78 12.93 -1.50 0.21
N LEU A 79 12.42 -0.48 -0.49
CA LEU A 79 11.03 -0.02 -0.38
C LEU A 79 10.03 -1.12 -0.77
N ALA A 80 10.30 -1.86 -1.85
CA ALA A 80 9.47 -3.00 -2.23
C ALA A 80 9.43 -4.09 -1.15
N HIS A 81 10.55 -4.34 -0.47
CA HIS A 81 10.60 -5.28 0.65
C HIS A 81 9.80 -4.79 1.87
N ILE A 82 9.91 -3.50 2.20
CA ILE A 82 9.14 -2.88 3.29
C ILE A 82 7.65 -2.95 2.98
N ARG A 83 7.21 -2.56 1.77
CA ARG A 83 5.81 -2.68 1.35
C ARG A 83 5.27 -4.09 1.52
N ASN A 84 6.06 -5.06 1.09
CA ASN A 84 5.63 -6.46 1.14
C ASN A 84 5.49 -7.01 2.57
N LYS A 85 6.28 -6.52 3.53
CA LYS A 85 6.32 -7.04 4.89
C LYS A 85 5.59 -6.22 5.94
N GLU A 86 5.60 -4.89 5.79
CA GLU A 86 5.16 -3.98 6.85
C GLU A 86 3.84 -3.27 6.52
N ILE A 87 3.42 -3.26 5.23
CA ILE A 87 2.30 -2.45 4.77
C ILE A 87 1.27 -3.31 4.05
N GLY A 88 0.00 -3.21 4.44
CA GLY A 88 -1.14 -3.68 3.65
C GLY A 88 -1.82 -2.49 2.99
N PHE A 89 -1.95 -2.51 1.67
CA PHE A 89 -2.55 -1.42 0.89
C PHE A 89 -3.89 -1.87 0.30
N ILE A 90 -4.97 -1.19 0.65
CA ILE A 90 -6.29 -1.41 0.05
C ILE A 90 -6.61 -0.21 -0.83
N PHE A 91 -6.65 -0.42 -2.15
CA PHE A 91 -6.90 0.63 -3.13
C PHE A 91 -8.39 0.80 -3.42
N GLN A 92 -8.81 2.02 -3.70
CA GLN A 92 -10.17 2.32 -4.12
C GLN A 92 -10.56 1.62 -5.44
N GLY A 93 -9.60 1.39 -6.34
CA GLY A 93 -9.78 0.72 -7.62
C GLY A 93 -9.47 -0.78 -7.61
N TYR A 94 -9.44 -1.43 -6.45
CA TYR A 94 -9.10 -2.84 -6.21
C TYR A 94 -7.67 -3.24 -6.62
N ASN A 95 -7.16 -2.76 -7.73
CA ASN A 95 -5.82 -3.02 -8.30
C ASN A 95 -5.48 -4.52 -8.45
N LEU A 96 -6.48 -5.36 -8.67
CA LEU A 96 -6.27 -6.75 -9.03
C LEU A 96 -5.67 -6.85 -10.43
N ILE A 97 -4.78 -7.81 -10.64
CA ILE A 97 -4.22 -8.10 -11.95
C ILE A 97 -5.27 -8.84 -12.78
N PRO A 98 -5.77 -8.24 -13.89
CA PRO A 98 -6.93 -8.77 -14.62
C PRO A 98 -6.71 -10.15 -15.24
N ALA A 99 -5.45 -10.48 -15.57
CA ALA A 99 -5.08 -11.75 -16.17
C ALA A 99 -5.08 -12.91 -15.17
N LEU A 100 -4.94 -12.61 -13.87
CA LEU A 100 -4.84 -13.58 -12.79
C LEU A 100 -6.20 -13.90 -12.18
N THR A 101 -6.35 -15.11 -11.66
CA THR A 101 -7.51 -15.54 -10.85
C THR A 101 -7.49 -14.88 -9.47
N ALA A 102 -8.57 -15.03 -8.69
CA ALA A 102 -8.61 -14.59 -7.30
C ALA A 102 -7.50 -15.25 -6.47
N TYR A 103 -7.29 -16.56 -6.66
CA TYR A 103 -6.21 -17.29 -6.00
C TYR A 103 -4.84 -16.69 -6.33
N GLU A 104 -4.53 -16.51 -7.60
CA GLU A 104 -3.23 -16.01 -8.06
C GLU A 104 -2.97 -14.56 -7.61
N ASN A 105 -4.01 -13.71 -7.56
CA ASN A 105 -3.88 -12.35 -7.01
C ASN A 105 -3.51 -12.37 -5.52
N VAL A 106 -4.13 -13.24 -4.72
CA VAL A 106 -3.84 -13.39 -3.28
C VAL A 106 -2.50 -14.10 -3.05
N GLU A 107 -2.09 -15.01 -3.93
CA GLU A 107 -0.81 -15.72 -3.85
C GLU A 107 0.40 -14.82 -4.12
N LEU A 108 0.25 -13.83 -5.00
CA LEU A 108 1.35 -13.03 -5.51
C LEU A 108 2.23 -12.39 -4.42
N PRO A 109 1.70 -11.72 -3.39
CA PRO A 109 2.52 -11.17 -2.31
C PRO A 109 3.29 -12.25 -1.53
N LEU A 110 2.74 -13.47 -1.38
CA LEU A 110 3.43 -14.56 -0.72
C LEU A 110 4.61 -15.10 -1.55
N ILE A 111 4.50 -15.05 -2.89
CA ILE A 111 5.61 -15.36 -3.79
C ILE A 111 6.74 -14.38 -3.56
N TYR A 112 6.44 -13.08 -3.49
CA TYR A 112 7.46 -12.05 -3.23
C TYR A 112 8.06 -12.13 -1.82
N GLN A 113 7.33 -12.70 -0.85
CA GLN A 113 7.86 -12.99 0.48
C GLN A 113 8.78 -14.23 0.50
N GLY A 114 8.84 -15.01 -0.57
CA GLY A 114 9.59 -16.25 -0.62
C GLY A 114 8.94 -17.40 0.15
N VAL A 115 7.63 -17.33 0.40
CA VAL A 115 6.88 -18.42 1.04
C VAL A 115 6.87 -19.64 0.13
N SER A 116 7.13 -20.85 0.68
CA SER A 116 7.16 -22.08 -0.08
C SER A 116 5.80 -22.42 -0.69
N ILE A 117 5.79 -23.11 -1.83
CA ILE A 117 4.57 -23.47 -2.56
C ILE A 117 3.56 -24.23 -1.68
N PHE A 118 4.05 -25.14 -0.84
CA PHE A 118 3.20 -25.94 0.06
C PHE A 118 2.50 -25.10 1.13
N GLN A 119 3.13 -24.03 1.59
CA GLN A 119 2.55 -23.11 2.57
C GLN A 119 1.64 -22.06 1.93
N ARG A 120 1.87 -21.72 0.65
CA ARG A 120 1.07 -20.70 -0.04
C ARG A 120 -0.36 -21.16 -0.25
N GLU A 121 -0.56 -22.39 -0.71
CA GLU A 121 -1.90 -22.92 -0.99
C GLU A 121 -2.81 -22.82 0.24
N GLU A 122 -2.35 -23.30 1.38
CA GLU A 122 -3.11 -23.24 2.64
C GLU A 122 -3.44 -21.79 3.02
N ARG A 123 -2.44 -20.89 3.01
CA ARG A 123 -2.64 -19.48 3.39
C ARG A 123 -3.57 -18.74 2.46
N VAL A 124 -3.46 -18.96 1.15
CA VAL A 124 -4.34 -18.34 0.15
C VAL A 124 -5.77 -18.79 0.34
N MET A 125 -6.02 -20.11 0.47
CA MET A 125 -7.36 -20.63 0.65
C MET A 125 -7.98 -20.20 1.99
N GLU A 126 -7.18 -20.12 3.06
CA GLU A 126 -7.63 -19.56 4.33
C GLU A 126 -8.02 -18.09 4.21
N ALA A 127 -7.20 -17.26 3.53
CA ALA A 127 -7.49 -15.85 3.30
C ALA A 127 -8.78 -15.68 2.49
N LEU A 128 -8.94 -16.40 1.38
CA LEU A 128 -10.15 -16.38 0.56
C LEU A 128 -11.39 -16.81 1.35
N LYS A 129 -11.26 -17.82 2.20
CA LYS A 129 -12.36 -18.28 3.07
C LYS A 129 -12.78 -17.22 4.09
N LYS A 130 -11.83 -16.48 4.69
CA LYS A 130 -12.13 -15.39 5.63
C LYS A 130 -13.00 -14.29 5.02
N VAL A 131 -12.88 -14.06 3.71
CA VAL A 131 -13.66 -13.05 2.98
C VAL A 131 -14.81 -13.65 2.17
N GLY A 132 -15.09 -14.96 2.30
CA GLY A 132 -16.18 -15.66 1.60
C GLY A 132 -15.99 -15.76 0.10
N MET A 133 -14.74 -15.91 -0.34
CA MET A 133 -14.35 -16.03 -1.76
C MET A 133 -13.75 -17.39 -2.13
N ASP A 134 -13.75 -18.34 -1.20
CA ASP A 134 -13.22 -19.70 -1.39
C ASP A 134 -13.91 -20.49 -2.52
N SER A 135 -15.21 -20.28 -2.75
CA SER A 135 -15.93 -20.90 -3.88
C SER A 135 -15.62 -20.23 -5.24
N ARG A 136 -14.97 -19.07 -5.24
CA ARG A 136 -14.66 -18.25 -6.43
C ARG A 136 -13.18 -18.14 -6.74
N TRP A 137 -12.34 -18.94 -6.12
CA TRP A 137 -10.88 -18.85 -6.20
C TRP A 137 -10.30 -18.92 -7.62
N LYS A 138 -10.99 -19.60 -8.56
CA LYS A 138 -10.59 -19.72 -9.98
C LYS A 138 -11.09 -18.57 -10.86
N HIS A 139 -11.97 -17.71 -10.36
CA HIS A 139 -12.54 -16.63 -11.16
C HIS A 139 -11.54 -15.48 -11.34
N LYS A 140 -11.56 -14.88 -12.52
CA LYS A 140 -10.80 -13.66 -12.82
C LYS A 140 -11.60 -12.42 -12.41
N PRO A 141 -10.95 -11.24 -12.23
CA PRO A 141 -11.64 -10.00 -11.86
C PRO A 141 -12.84 -9.67 -12.75
N ALA A 142 -12.76 -9.90 -14.07
CA ALA A 142 -13.87 -9.66 -15.00
C ALA A 142 -15.11 -10.54 -14.75
N GLU A 143 -14.96 -11.64 -14.03
CA GLU A 143 -16.02 -12.60 -13.70
C GLU A 143 -16.60 -12.38 -12.30
N MET A 144 -16.15 -11.31 -11.61
CA MET A 144 -16.53 -10.98 -10.24
C MET A 144 -17.22 -9.61 -10.17
N SER A 145 -18.19 -9.49 -9.28
CA SER A 145 -18.78 -8.18 -8.95
C SER A 145 -17.75 -7.27 -8.26
N GLY A 146 -17.98 -5.95 -8.26
CA GLY A 146 -17.09 -4.99 -7.60
C GLY A 146 -16.86 -5.33 -6.11
N GLY A 147 -17.92 -5.72 -5.39
CA GLY A 147 -17.80 -6.14 -3.98
C GLY A 147 -17.01 -7.45 -3.82
N GLN A 148 -17.05 -8.36 -4.80
CA GLN A 148 -16.23 -9.57 -4.80
C GLN A 148 -14.77 -9.24 -5.07
N GLN A 149 -14.50 -8.38 -6.05
CA GLN A 149 -13.15 -7.90 -6.34
C GLN A 149 -12.53 -7.19 -5.13
N GLN A 150 -13.31 -6.37 -4.42
CA GLN A 150 -12.84 -5.70 -3.21
C GLN A 150 -12.50 -6.69 -2.10
N ARG A 151 -13.31 -7.73 -1.88
CA ARG A 151 -12.99 -8.77 -0.89
C ARG A 151 -11.73 -9.56 -1.24
N VAL A 152 -11.43 -9.75 -2.52
CA VAL A 152 -10.16 -10.37 -2.95
C VAL A 152 -8.98 -9.42 -2.75
N ALA A 153 -9.20 -8.10 -2.86
CA ALA A 153 -8.16 -7.08 -2.70
C ALA A 153 -7.80 -6.75 -1.24
N ILE A 154 -8.65 -7.15 -0.29
CA ILE A 154 -8.43 -7.01 1.17
C ILE A 154 -7.57 -8.15 1.71
#